data_95848115618be92e3685e7237a861f41
#
_entry.id   95848115618be92e3685e7237a861f41
#
_cell.length_a   1.000
_cell.length_b   1.000
_cell.length_c   1.000
_cell.angle_alpha   90.00
_cell.angle_beta   90.00
_cell.angle_gamma   90.00
#
_symmetry.space_group_name_H-M   'P 1'
#
loop_
_entity.id
_entity.type
_entity.pdbx_description
1 polymer ?
#
loop_
_entity_poly.entity_id
_entity_poly.type
_entity_poly.pdbx_seq_one_letter_code
_entity_poly.pdbx_strand_id
1 'polypeptide(L)'
;MNSDQNLSSGAGAGLKPPPPAVFRWAVLVVISLAMFGNYYVYDAISPLADLLRDQLGFSDSRIGTLNAIYSFPNIIMVLIGGIIIDRIGVKKGTLLFGALCFIGAVVTAATDRFVVMAAGRLIFGIGAESLIVSVTVGIARWFKGRELSFAFGVNLTIARLGSFLALNSPTWARPAYENWQTPLLITVVFATFCVVGPLVYWVLEDRA
;
A
#
# COMPACT_ATOMS: atom_id res chain seq x y z
N MET A 1 52.15 -30.28 -18.61
CA MET A 1 51.04 -29.99 -19.56
C MET A 1 49.86 -30.84 -19.13
N ASN A 2 48.71 -30.29 -18.88
CA ASN A 2 47.44 -30.82 -18.36
C ASN A 2 47.15 -30.62 -16.84
N SER A 3 47.00 -29.37 -16.41
CA SER A 3 46.44 -29.08 -15.09
C SER A 3 45.29 -28.04 -15.12
N ASP A 4 44.92 -27.49 -16.31
CA ASP A 4 44.01 -26.34 -16.39
C ASP A 4 42.60 -26.65 -16.95
N GLN A 5 42.23 -27.94 -17.12
CA GLN A 5 40.91 -28.31 -17.67
C GLN A 5 39.84 -28.70 -16.66
N ASN A 6 40.10 -28.69 -15.35
CA ASN A 6 39.14 -29.20 -14.36
C ASN A 6 38.44 -28.11 -13.48
N LEU A 7 38.59 -26.83 -13.82
CA LEU A 7 37.98 -25.75 -13.01
C LEU A 7 36.69 -25.14 -13.64
N SER A 8 36.24 -25.63 -14.80
CA SER A 8 35.09 -25.03 -15.48
C SER A 8 33.75 -25.79 -15.37
N SER A 9 33.73 -26.93 -14.66
CA SER A 9 32.51 -27.78 -14.64
C SER A 9 31.67 -27.67 -13.34
N GLY A 10 32.00 -26.76 -12.41
CA GLY A 10 31.33 -26.68 -11.11
C GLY A 10 30.35 -25.50 -10.90
N ALA A 11 30.25 -24.55 -11.81
CA ALA A 11 29.55 -23.28 -11.56
C ALA A 11 28.13 -23.16 -12.18
N GLY A 12 27.60 -24.25 -12.74
CA GLY A 12 26.31 -24.22 -13.46
C GLY A 12 25.12 -24.93 -12.79
N ALA A 13 25.28 -25.44 -11.57
CA ALA A 13 24.24 -26.24 -10.94
C ALA A 13 23.29 -25.36 -10.10
N GLY A 14 22.09 -25.06 -10.61
CA GLY A 14 20.94 -24.78 -9.77
C GLY A 14 20.31 -23.39 -9.76
N LEU A 15 20.67 -22.49 -10.67
CA LEU A 15 19.89 -21.25 -10.81
C LEU A 15 18.61 -21.54 -11.60
N LYS A 16 17.45 -21.52 -10.92
CA LYS A 16 16.15 -21.56 -11.61
C LYS A 16 16.12 -20.47 -12.69
N PRO A 17 15.60 -20.77 -13.89
CA PRO A 17 15.45 -19.77 -14.92
C PRO A 17 14.58 -18.60 -14.40
N PRO A 18 14.88 -17.35 -14.78
CA PRO A 18 14.09 -16.23 -14.36
C PRO A 18 12.63 -16.39 -14.81
N PRO A 19 11.65 -16.02 -13.96
CA PRO A 19 10.24 -16.14 -14.30
C PRO A 19 9.91 -15.43 -15.63
N PRO A 20 8.93 -15.93 -16.42
CA PRO A 20 8.53 -15.30 -17.67
C PRO A 20 8.19 -13.82 -17.49
N ALA A 21 8.48 -12.97 -18.47
CA ALA A 21 8.22 -11.53 -18.42
C ALA A 21 6.75 -11.23 -18.05
N VAL A 22 5.81 -11.93 -18.68
CA VAL A 22 4.36 -11.78 -18.41
C VAL A 22 4.04 -11.99 -16.92
N PHE A 23 4.67 -12.97 -16.28
CA PHE A 23 4.47 -13.26 -14.87
C PHE A 23 5.00 -12.13 -13.97
N ARG A 24 6.18 -11.57 -14.29
CA ARG A 24 6.76 -10.44 -13.54
C ARG A 24 5.86 -9.20 -13.62
N TRP A 25 5.31 -8.90 -14.81
CA TRP A 25 4.39 -7.78 -14.98
C TRP A 25 3.06 -8.00 -14.26
N ALA A 26 2.53 -9.23 -14.26
CA ALA A 26 1.34 -9.56 -13.47
C ALA A 26 1.57 -9.33 -11.97
N VAL A 27 2.72 -9.76 -11.44
CA VAL A 27 3.12 -9.50 -10.05
C VAL A 27 3.20 -8.01 -9.77
N LEU A 28 3.77 -7.21 -10.67
CA LEU A 28 3.85 -5.76 -10.52
C LEU A 28 2.47 -5.13 -10.40
N VAL A 29 1.55 -5.46 -11.31
CA VAL A 29 0.19 -4.92 -11.28
C VAL A 29 -0.51 -5.28 -9.98
N VAL A 30 -0.43 -6.54 -9.56
CA VAL A 30 -1.07 -7.03 -8.33
C VAL A 30 -0.53 -6.33 -7.08
N ILE A 31 0.79 -6.21 -6.94
CA ILE A 31 1.38 -5.55 -5.77
C ILE A 31 1.10 -4.03 -5.80
N SER A 32 1.00 -3.44 -7.00
CA SER A 32 0.66 -2.03 -7.17
C SER A 32 -0.80 -1.72 -6.84
N LEU A 33 -1.72 -2.69 -6.90
CA LEU A 33 -3.09 -2.51 -6.41
C LEU A 33 -3.13 -2.24 -4.90
N ALA A 34 -2.21 -2.82 -4.12
CA ALA A 34 -2.08 -2.47 -2.71
C ALA A 34 -1.70 -0.99 -2.53
N MET A 35 -0.82 -0.47 -3.38
CA MET A 35 -0.45 0.95 -3.39
C MET A 35 -1.61 1.84 -3.81
N PHE A 36 -2.40 1.43 -4.80
CA PHE A 36 -3.62 2.14 -5.20
C PHE A 36 -4.58 2.30 -4.00
N GLY A 37 -4.87 1.20 -3.29
CA GLY A 37 -5.72 1.23 -2.10
C GLY A 37 -5.13 2.10 -0.98
N ASN A 38 -3.84 1.98 -0.72
CA ASN A 38 -3.13 2.78 0.28
C ASN A 38 -3.26 4.29 0.01
N TYR A 39 -3.00 4.73 -1.21
CA TYR A 39 -3.09 6.14 -1.59
C TYR A 39 -4.53 6.64 -1.65
N TYR A 40 -5.50 5.78 -1.96
CA TYR A 40 -6.91 6.15 -1.84
C TYR A 40 -7.27 6.47 -0.37
N VAL A 41 -6.92 5.59 0.58
CA VAL A 41 -7.16 5.80 2.02
C VAL A 41 -6.42 7.04 2.54
N TYR A 42 -5.21 7.27 2.03
CA TYR A 42 -4.37 8.41 2.40
C TYR A 42 -5.10 9.73 2.18
N ASP A 43 -5.68 9.92 1.00
CA ASP A 43 -6.30 11.19 0.56
C ASP A 43 -7.80 11.26 0.82
N ALA A 44 -8.42 10.19 1.36
CA ALA A 44 -9.87 10.09 1.50
C ALA A 44 -10.54 11.11 2.44
N ILE A 45 -9.81 11.66 3.42
CA ILE A 45 -10.37 12.61 4.40
C ILE A 45 -10.54 14.02 3.80
N SER A 46 -9.64 14.43 2.92
CA SER A 46 -9.64 15.79 2.36
C SER A 46 -10.97 16.16 1.67
N PRO A 47 -11.55 15.33 0.79
CA PRO A 47 -12.82 15.65 0.14
C PRO A 47 -14.05 15.56 1.07
N LEU A 48 -13.89 15.01 2.28
CA LEU A 48 -14.96 14.91 3.28
C LEU A 48 -15.01 16.12 4.23
N ALA A 49 -14.11 17.08 4.12
CA ALA A 49 -13.95 18.15 5.08
C ALA A 49 -15.28 18.88 5.40
N ASP A 50 -16.06 19.23 4.37
CA ASP A 50 -17.33 19.91 4.54
C ASP A 50 -18.37 19.02 5.23
N LEU A 51 -18.47 17.74 4.86
CA LEU A 51 -19.39 16.80 5.52
C LEU A 51 -19.06 16.60 7.01
N LEU A 52 -17.77 16.49 7.34
CA LEU A 52 -17.32 16.33 8.73
C LEU A 52 -17.62 17.60 9.55
N ARG A 53 -17.50 18.79 8.91
CA ARG A 53 -17.85 20.06 9.54
C ARG A 53 -19.35 20.18 9.75
N ASP A 54 -20.15 19.97 8.71
CA ASP A 54 -21.58 20.27 8.70
C ASP A 54 -22.39 19.22 9.47
N GLN A 55 -22.04 17.94 9.38
CA GLN A 55 -22.79 16.84 9.97
C GLN A 55 -22.26 16.41 11.35
N LEU A 56 -20.94 16.47 11.58
CA LEU A 56 -20.34 16.06 12.86
C LEU A 56 -19.89 17.24 13.73
N GLY A 57 -19.98 18.47 13.24
CA GLY A 57 -19.55 19.65 13.98
C GLY A 57 -18.04 19.70 14.24
N PHE A 58 -17.23 19.08 13.39
CA PHE A 58 -15.78 19.08 13.55
C PHE A 58 -15.21 20.45 13.17
N SER A 59 -14.36 20.98 14.03
CA SER A 59 -13.59 22.19 13.73
C SER A 59 -12.54 21.92 12.65
N ASP A 60 -12.10 22.97 11.96
CA ASP A 60 -11.02 22.88 10.97
C ASP A 60 -9.73 22.28 11.56
N SER A 61 -9.46 22.56 12.85
CA SER A 61 -8.33 21.95 13.57
C SER A 61 -8.48 20.43 13.71
N ARG A 62 -9.67 19.91 13.98
CA ARG A 62 -9.93 18.46 14.05
C ARG A 62 -9.78 17.82 12.68
N ILE A 63 -10.33 18.45 11.63
CA ILE A 63 -10.20 17.95 10.25
C ILE A 63 -8.75 17.96 9.81
N GLY A 64 -8.03 19.05 10.08
CA GLY A 64 -6.58 19.13 9.83
C GLY A 64 -5.80 18.04 10.57
N THR A 65 -6.18 17.76 11.83
CA THR A 65 -5.57 16.67 12.60
C THR A 65 -5.82 15.30 11.95
N LEU A 66 -7.03 14.99 11.49
CA LEU A 66 -7.32 13.75 10.79
C LEU A 66 -6.50 13.60 9.50
N ASN A 67 -6.22 14.71 8.82
CA ASN A 67 -5.37 14.71 7.62
C ASN A 67 -3.87 14.60 7.93
N ALA A 68 -3.41 15.00 9.12
CA ALA A 68 -1.99 15.07 9.43
C ALA A 68 -1.50 13.98 10.38
N ILE A 69 -2.38 13.43 11.24
CA ILE A 69 -1.98 12.55 12.35
C ILE A 69 -1.31 11.25 11.91
N TYR A 70 -1.66 10.72 10.74
CA TYR A 70 -1.03 9.52 10.19
C TYR A 70 0.45 9.77 9.80
N SER A 71 0.84 11.03 9.58
CA SER A 71 2.23 11.38 9.23
C SER A 71 3.17 11.24 10.41
N PHE A 72 2.67 11.29 11.63
CA PHE A 72 3.49 11.15 12.83
C PHE A 72 4.17 9.77 12.91
N PRO A 73 3.45 8.62 12.80
CA PRO A 73 4.10 7.32 12.76
C PRO A 73 4.95 7.10 11.50
N ASN A 74 4.65 7.75 10.39
CA ASN A 74 5.37 7.58 9.13
C ASN A 74 6.87 7.80 9.28
N ILE A 75 7.28 8.85 10.00
CA ILE A 75 8.69 9.21 10.19
C ILE A 75 9.47 8.05 10.83
N ILE A 76 8.85 7.35 11.78
CA ILE A 76 9.48 6.25 12.53
C ILE A 76 9.33 4.93 11.77
N MET A 77 8.17 4.71 11.17
CA MET A 77 7.82 3.43 10.53
C MET A 77 8.55 3.17 9.22
N VAL A 78 9.09 4.17 8.54
CA VAL A 78 10.01 3.97 7.41
C VAL A 78 11.22 3.12 7.84
N LEU A 79 11.82 3.43 9.00
CA LEU A 79 12.98 2.70 9.52
C LEU A 79 12.60 1.38 10.16
N ILE A 80 11.64 1.39 11.09
CA ILE A 80 11.21 0.19 11.82
C ILE A 80 10.58 -0.83 10.86
N GLY A 81 9.75 -0.36 9.92
CA GLY A 81 9.12 -1.20 8.90
C GLY A 81 10.16 -1.92 8.04
N GLY A 82 11.23 -1.22 7.62
CA GLY A 82 12.35 -1.84 6.90
C GLY A 82 12.99 -2.98 7.69
N ILE A 83 13.31 -2.75 8.98
CA ILE A 83 13.89 -3.78 9.87
C ILE A 83 12.95 -4.98 10.03
N ILE A 84 11.64 -4.73 10.16
CA ILE A 84 10.65 -5.80 10.26
C ILE A 84 10.63 -6.62 8.96
N ILE A 85 10.59 -5.95 7.80
CA ILE A 85 10.56 -6.61 6.48
C ILE A 85 11.82 -7.47 6.27
N ASP A 86 12.98 -7.01 6.69
CA ASP A 86 14.23 -7.77 6.61
C ASP A 86 14.16 -9.07 7.43
N ARG A 87 13.46 -9.04 8.57
CA ARG A 87 13.31 -10.22 9.46
C ARG A 87 12.22 -11.18 9.00
N ILE A 88 11.04 -10.68 8.62
CA ILE A 88 9.89 -11.54 8.32
C ILE A 88 9.71 -11.82 6.82
N GLY A 89 10.43 -11.08 5.97
CA GLY A 89 10.36 -11.16 4.51
C GLY A 89 9.23 -10.33 3.90
N VAL A 90 9.37 -10.04 2.60
CA VAL A 90 8.44 -9.15 1.85
C VAL A 90 7.01 -9.66 1.85
N LYS A 91 6.78 -10.96 1.66
CA LYS A 91 5.42 -11.55 1.64
C LYS A 91 4.63 -11.24 2.90
N LYS A 92 5.22 -11.60 4.05
CA LYS A 92 4.60 -11.38 5.36
C LYS A 92 4.52 -9.89 5.68
N GLY A 93 5.54 -9.12 5.31
CA GLY A 93 5.58 -7.67 5.50
C GLY A 93 4.47 -6.96 4.75
N THR A 94 4.29 -7.23 3.46
CA THR A 94 3.22 -6.60 2.66
C THR A 94 1.83 -6.93 3.20
N LEU A 95 1.60 -8.18 3.61
CA LEU A 95 0.31 -8.59 4.17
C LEU A 95 0.06 -7.95 5.55
N LEU A 96 1.05 -7.95 6.43
CA LEU A 96 0.95 -7.35 7.77
C LEU A 96 0.62 -5.86 7.69
N PHE A 97 1.40 -5.12 6.91
CA PHE A 97 1.24 -3.67 6.79
C PHE A 97 0.00 -3.30 5.98
N GLY A 98 -0.35 -4.09 4.97
CA GLY A 98 -1.62 -3.95 4.25
C GLY A 98 -2.84 -4.19 5.15
N ALA A 99 -2.77 -5.17 6.05
CA ALA A 99 -3.82 -5.42 7.03
C ALA A 99 -3.97 -4.25 8.01
N LEU A 100 -2.86 -3.63 8.46
CA LEU A 100 -2.92 -2.42 9.29
C LEU A 100 -3.56 -1.25 8.55
N CYS A 101 -3.26 -1.05 7.27
CA CYS A 101 -3.94 -0.04 6.45
C CYS A 101 -5.45 -0.27 6.38
N PHE A 102 -5.87 -1.52 6.15
CA PHE A 102 -7.28 -1.89 6.10
C PHE A 102 -7.98 -1.67 7.46
N ILE A 103 -7.38 -2.16 8.54
CA ILE A 103 -7.92 -1.99 9.91
C ILE A 103 -8.04 -0.49 10.24
N GLY A 104 -7.03 0.31 9.93
CA GLY A 104 -7.07 1.75 10.12
C GLY A 104 -8.21 2.43 9.37
N ALA A 105 -8.48 2.04 8.12
CA ALA A 105 -9.61 2.53 7.34
C ALA A 105 -10.96 2.13 7.97
N VAL A 106 -11.11 0.86 8.39
CA VAL A 106 -12.32 0.36 9.07
C VAL A 106 -12.57 1.13 10.37
N VAL A 107 -11.57 1.29 11.23
CA VAL A 107 -11.70 2.02 12.49
C VAL A 107 -12.08 3.48 12.25
N THR A 108 -11.51 4.12 11.22
CA THR A 108 -11.84 5.50 10.84
C THR A 108 -13.31 5.63 10.39
N ALA A 109 -13.86 4.63 9.69
CA ALA A 109 -15.23 4.63 9.17
C ALA A 109 -16.28 4.17 10.18
N ALA A 110 -15.87 3.55 11.29
CA ALA A 110 -16.78 2.85 12.21
C ALA A 110 -17.57 3.79 13.13
N THR A 111 -17.17 5.06 13.30
CA THR A 111 -17.74 5.95 14.31
C THR A 111 -17.62 7.43 13.93
N ASP A 112 -18.47 8.24 14.52
CA ASP A 112 -18.47 9.71 14.47
C ASP A 112 -17.55 10.36 15.52
N ARG A 113 -16.94 9.55 16.41
CA ARG A 113 -16.09 10.07 17.49
C ARG A 113 -14.70 10.41 16.96
N PHE A 114 -14.35 11.70 17.01
CA PHE A 114 -13.05 12.21 16.56
C PHE A 114 -11.85 11.40 17.06
N VAL A 115 -11.81 11.04 18.35
CA VAL A 115 -10.67 10.31 18.94
C VAL A 115 -10.48 8.94 18.33
N VAL A 116 -11.58 8.22 18.04
CA VAL A 116 -11.52 6.89 17.41
C VAL A 116 -11.15 7.00 15.94
N MET A 117 -11.69 7.99 15.21
CA MET A 117 -11.28 8.27 13.84
C MET A 117 -9.79 8.61 13.77
N ALA A 118 -9.29 9.44 14.70
CA ALA A 118 -7.86 9.78 14.79
C ALA A 118 -6.99 8.54 15.11
N ALA A 119 -7.45 7.66 15.99
CA ALA A 119 -6.77 6.40 16.27
C ALA A 119 -6.72 5.49 15.03
N GLY A 120 -7.82 5.43 14.25
CA GLY A 120 -7.84 4.73 12.96
C GLY A 120 -6.81 5.28 11.98
N ARG A 121 -6.69 6.62 11.89
CA ARG A 121 -5.68 7.28 11.04
C ARG A 121 -4.23 7.01 11.53
N LEU A 122 -4.00 6.92 12.85
CA LEU A 122 -2.70 6.51 13.38
C LEU A 122 -2.35 5.06 13.01
N ILE A 123 -3.30 4.12 13.17
CA ILE A 123 -3.12 2.72 12.77
C ILE A 123 -2.82 2.64 11.27
N PHE A 124 -3.57 3.39 10.46
CA PHE A 124 -3.30 3.51 9.02
C PHE A 124 -1.87 3.99 8.76
N GLY A 125 -1.42 5.05 9.42
CA GLY A 125 -0.08 5.59 9.27
C GLY A 125 1.04 4.58 9.60
N ILE A 126 0.86 3.75 10.64
CA ILE A 126 1.79 2.66 10.97
C ILE A 126 1.93 1.68 9.80
N GLY A 127 0.80 1.35 9.14
CA GLY A 127 0.79 0.43 8.00
C GLY A 127 1.30 1.06 6.70
N ALA A 128 0.93 2.29 6.42
CA ALA A 128 1.06 2.93 5.11
C ALA A 128 2.50 3.01 4.60
N GLU A 129 3.40 3.62 5.38
CA GLU A 129 4.81 3.77 4.96
C GLU A 129 5.54 2.42 4.90
N SER A 130 5.29 1.56 5.88
CA SER A 130 5.89 0.23 5.89
C SER A 130 5.40 -0.63 4.72
N LEU A 131 4.15 -0.45 4.28
CA LEU A 131 3.63 -1.10 3.06
C LEU A 131 4.36 -0.58 1.83
N ILE A 132 4.60 0.75 1.72
CA ILE A 132 5.37 1.35 0.62
C ILE A 132 6.77 0.73 0.56
N VAL A 133 7.46 0.63 1.70
CA VAL A 133 8.80 0.01 1.77
C VAL A 133 8.73 -1.45 1.33
N SER A 134 7.74 -2.23 1.82
CA SER A 134 7.56 -3.64 1.45
C SER A 134 7.35 -3.83 -0.05
N VAL A 135 6.48 -3.02 -0.66
CA VAL A 135 6.19 -3.05 -2.10
C VAL A 135 7.43 -2.68 -2.90
N THR A 136 8.16 -1.64 -2.48
CA THR A 136 9.40 -1.20 -3.11
C THR A 136 10.45 -2.32 -3.14
N VAL A 137 10.67 -3.00 -2.00
CA VAL A 137 11.58 -4.15 -1.92
C VAL A 137 11.07 -5.31 -2.77
N GLY A 138 9.76 -5.57 -2.78
CA GLY A 138 9.14 -6.57 -3.63
C GLY A 138 9.43 -6.33 -5.11
N ILE A 139 9.16 -5.12 -5.62
CA ILE A 139 9.42 -4.74 -7.00
C ILE A 139 10.92 -4.88 -7.32
N ALA A 140 11.81 -4.42 -6.44
CA ALA A 140 13.25 -4.51 -6.63
C ALA A 140 13.76 -5.97 -6.73
N ARG A 141 13.09 -6.92 -6.08
CA ARG A 141 13.43 -8.35 -6.19
C ARG A 141 13.03 -8.95 -7.54
N TRP A 142 11.89 -8.55 -8.08
CA TRP A 142 11.34 -9.07 -9.34
C TRP A 142 11.91 -8.40 -10.59
N PHE A 143 12.32 -7.13 -10.46
CA PHE A 143 12.85 -6.34 -11.57
C PHE A 143 14.29 -5.93 -11.29
N LYS A 144 15.20 -6.31 -12.17
CA LYS A 144 16.61 -5.95 -12.07
C LYS A 144 17.07 -5.28 -13.38
N GLY A 145 18.06 -4.41 -13.27
CA GLY A 145 18.64 -3.72 -14.41
C GLY A 145 17.73 -2.66 -15.03
N ARG A 146 17.58 -2.65 -16.34
CA ARG A 146 16.87 -1.58 -17.10
C ARG A 146 15.36 -1.52 -16.82
N GLU A 147 14.73 -2.61 -16.47
CA GLU A 147 13.28 -2.67 -16.25
C GLU A 147 12.86 -2.10 -14.87
N LEU A 148 13.78 -1.99 -13.91
CA LEU A 148 13.46 -1.57 -12.54
C LEU A 148 12.86 -0.17 -12.47
N SER A 149 13.48 0.81 -13.14
CA SER A 149 12.99 2.20 -13.15
C SER A 149 11.61 2.31 -13.79
N PHE A 150 11.37 1.53 -14.86
CA PHE A 150 10.06 1.50 -15.50
C PHE A 150 9.00 0.87 -14.59
N ALA A 151 9.33 -0.23 -13.91
CA ALA A 151 8.44 -0.89 -12.95
C ALA A 151 8.06 0.04 -11.79
N PHE A 152 9.00 0.82 -11.25
CA PHE A 152 8.70 1.85 -10.26
C PHE A 152 7.80 2.96 -10.82
N GLY A 153 8.02 3.38 -12.06
CA GLY A 153 7.17 4.36 -12.73
C GLY A 153 5.72 3.87 -12.85
N VAL A 154 5.51 2.62 -13.29
CA VAL A 154 4.19 1.99 -13.36
C VAL A 154 3.54 1.90 -11.97
N ASN A 155 4.28 1.41 -10.97
CA ASN A 155 3.78 1.34 -9.59
C ASN A 155 3.34 2.71 -9.06
N LEU A 156 4.17 3.73 -9.26
CA LEU A 156 3.85 5.10 -8.83
C LEU A 156 2.62 5.65 -9.56
N THR A 157 2.50 5.39 -10.86
CA THR A 157 1.32 5.80 -11.64
C THR A 157 0.03 5.17 -11.09
N ILE A 158 0.05 3.86 -10.83
CA ILE A 158 -1.10 3.15 -10.25
C ILE A 158 -1.44 3.70 -8.86
N ALA A 159 -0.43 3.96 -8.03
CA ALA A 159 -0.60 4.57 -6.71
C ALA A 159 -1.27 5.96 -6.81
N ARG A 160 -0.80 6.83 -7.71
CA ARG A 160 -1.35 8.18 -7.91
C ARG A 160 -2.77 8.17 -8.51
N LEU A 161 -3.14 7.15 -9.25
CA LEU A 161 -4.54 6.96 -9.65
C LEU A 161 -5.45 6.73 -8.44
N GLY A 162 -4.96 6.11 -7.36
CA GLY A 162 -5.68 6.01 -6.08
C GLY A 162 -5.97 7.39 -5.48
N SER A 163 -4.94 8.24 -5.34
CA SER A 163 -5.11 9.63 -4.90
C SER A 163 -6.09 10.42 -5.78
N PHE A 164 -5.90 10.32 -7.10
CA PHE A 164 -6.77 11.00 -8.05
C PHE A 164 -8.23 10.61 -7.86
N LEU A 165 -8.49 9.31 -7.73
CA LEU A 165 -9.84 8.81 -7.56
C LEU A 165 -10.44 9.25 -6.21
N ALA A 166 -9.65 9.23 -5.13
CA ALA A 166 -10.09 9.68 -3.80
C ALA A 166 -10.45 11.18 -3.81
N LEU A 167 -9.57 12.03 -4.33
CA LEU A 167 -9.78 13.48 -4.36
C LEU A 167 -10.95 13.90 -5.26
N ASN A 168 -11.23 13.13 -6.31
CA ASN A 168 -12.37 13.36 -7.20
C ASN A 168 -13.65 12.61 -6.80
N SER A 169 -13.65 11.92 -5.64
CA SER A 169 -14.80 11.13 -5.19
C SER A 169 -16.10 11.94 -5.02
N PRO A 170 -16.12 13.24 -4.67
CA PRO A 170 -17.35 14.04 -4.67
C PRO A 170 -18.02 14.14 -6.04
N THR A 171 -17.26 13.97 -7.13
CA THR A 171 -17.77 14.07 -8.49
C THR A 171 -18.39 12.75 -8.96
N TRP A 172 -17.64 11.64 -8.84
CA TRP A 172 -18.09 10.33 -9.36
C TRP A 172 -18.96 9.55 -8.37
N ALA A 173 -18.84 9.81 -7.05
CA ALA A 173 -19.63 9.18 -5.99
C ALA A 173 -20.61 10.19 -5.36
N ARG A 174 -21.11 11.15 -6.11
CA ARG A 174 -21.94 12.24 -5.61
C ARG A 174 -23.07 11.80 -4.66
N PRO A 175 -23.85 10.74 -4.92
CA PRO A 175 -24.90 10.29 -4.01
C PRO A 175 -24.38 9.82 -2.65
N ALA A 176 -23.12 9.37 -2.57
CA ALA A 176 -22.51 8.95 -1.31
C ALA A 176 -22.18 10.13 -0.39
N TYR A 177 -22.09 11.35 -0.93
CA TYR A 177 -21.75 12.55 -0.19
C TYR A 177 -22.98 13.23 0.47
N GLU A 178 -24.12 12.56 0.52
CA GLU A 178 -25.27 12.97 1.35
C GLU A 178 -25.07 12.67 2.82
N ASN A 179 -24.20 11.72 3.16
CA ASN A 179 -23.89 11.30 4.53
C ASN A 179 -22.37 11.16 4.71
N TRP A 180 -21.83 11.62 5.84
CA TRP A 180 -20.40 11.56 6.15
C TRP A 180 -19.81 10.13 6.15
N GLN A 181 -20.62 9.13 6.53
CA GLN A 181 -20.13 7.74 6.67
C GLN A 181 -19.98 7.03 5.33
N THR A 182 -20.86 7.31 4.37
CA THR A 182 -20.88 6.56 3.10
C THR A 182 -19.58 6.69 2.30
N PRO A 183 -18.94 7.87 2.14
CA PRO A 183 -17.64 7.97 1.48
C PRO A 183 -16.52 7.25 2.26
N LEU A 184 -16.60 7.19 3.59
CA LEU A 184 -15.65 6.41 4.39
C LEU A 184 -15.82 4.91 4.19
N LEU A 185 -17.06 4.41 4.02
CA LEU A 185 -17.31 3.01 3.66
C LEU A 185 -16.76 2.69 2.26
N ILE A 186 -16.90 3.61 1.29
CA ILE A 186 -16.25 3.47 -0.02
C ILE A 186 -14.72 3.38 0.17
N THR A 187 -14.16 4.18 1.06
CA THR A 187 -12.72 4.13 1.39
C THR A 187 -12.33 2.76 1.94
N VAL A 188 -13.16 2.12 2.78
CA VAL A 188 -12.94 0.75 3.28
C VAL A 188 -12.95 -0.25 2.12
N VAL A 189 -13.85 -0.11 1.15
CA VAL A 189 -13.85 -0.96 -0.05
C VAL A 189 -12.53 -0.85 -0.80
N PHE A 190 -12.02 0.35 -1.04
CA PHE A 190 -10.70 0.51 -1.68
C PHE A 190 -9.55 0.04 -0.81
N ALA A 191 -9.66 0.15 0.51
CA ALA A 191 -8.67 -0.38 1.44
C ALA A 191 -8.53 -1.92 1.36
N THR A 192 -9.54 -2.65 0.85
CA THR A 192 -9.42 -4.10 0.63
C THR A 192 -8.27 -4.44 -0.31
N PHE A 193 -7.92 -3.57 -1.25
CA PHE A 193 -6.78 -3.77 -2.13
C PHE A 193 -5.45 -3.85 -1.38
N CYS A 194 -5.34 -3.20 -0.20
CA CYS A 194 -4.16 -3.31 0.67
C CYS A 194 -3.98 -4.72 1.24
N VAL A 195 -5.03 -5.55 1.25
CA VAL A 195 -4.97 -6.95 1.72
C VAL A 195 -5.00 -7.92 0.55
N VAL A 196 -5.92 -7.72 -0.40
CA VAL A 196 -6.10 -8.63 -1.55
C VAL A 196 -4.85 -8.63 -2.44
N GLY A 197 -4.26 -7.46 -2.72
CA GLY A 197 -3.02 -7.36 -3.50
C GLY A 197 -1.88 -8.20 -2.89
N PRO A 198 -1.51 -7.99 -1.62
CA PRO A 198 -0.52 -8.81 -0.93
C PRO A 198 -0.85 -10.31 -0.86
N LEU A 199 -2.10 -10.69 -0.69
CA LEU A 199 -2.50 -12.11 -0.69
C LEU A 199 -2.27 -12.76 -2.06
N VAL A 200 -2.68 -12.10 -3.13
CA VAL A 200 -2.44 -12.59 -4.50
C VAL A 200 -0.95 -12.60 -4.80
N TYR A 201 -0.21 -11.56 -4.40
CA TYR A 201 1.25 -11.51 -4.51
C TYR A 201 1.91 -12.71 -3.82
N TRP A 202 1.47 -13.04 -2.60
CA TRP A 202 1.97 -14.21 -1.86
C TRP A 202 1.80 -15.50 -2.67
N VAL A 203 0.59 -15.75 -3.19
CA VAL A 203 0.31 -16.95 -3.99
C VAL A 203 1.16 -16.99 -5.27
N LEU A 204 1.36 -15.84 -5.93
CA LEU A 204 2.18 -15.77 -7.14
C LEU A 204 3.66 -16.02 -6.83
N GLU A 205 4.19 -15.47 -5.74
CA GLU A 205 5.59 -15.67 -5.35
C GLU A 205 5.87 -17.12 -4.92
N ASP A 206 4.88 -17.84 -4.36
CA ASP A 206 5.03 -19.26 -4.02
C ASP A 206 5.06 -20.17 -5.25
N ARG A 207 4.55 -19.69 -6.39
CA ARG A 207 4.55 -20.43 -7.67
C ARG A 207 5.78 -20.18 -8.55
N ALA A 208 6.59 -19.16 -8.23
CA ALA A 208 7.79 -18.77 -8.97
C ALA A 208 9.05 -19.47 -8.46
#